data_817a11f06009188ee103d15c607c39d7
#
_entry.id   817a11f06009188ee103d15c607c39d7
#
_cell.length_a   1.000
_cell.length_b   1.000
_cell.length_c   1.000
_cell.angle_alpha   90.00
_cell.angle_beta   90.00
_cell.angle_gamma   90.00
#
_symmetry.space_group_name_H-M   'P 1'
#
loop_
_entity.id
_entity.type
_entity.pdbx_description
1 polymer ?
#
loop_
_entity_poly.entity_id
_entity_poly.type
_entity_poly.pdbx_seq_one_letter_code
_entity_poly.pdbx_strand_id
1 'polypeptide(L)'
;MLKIFDEKIIMDKGVEGELVRPSQSCFLLIQNGTIELEVNSVRRTYQSSALVLFSPMKMYKLIHCSEDLKAYFILYNQEALKERINVSFNKFSVIQLMNVEQSKVSYSLSKEAFSHFWNTTEQLYFYLKNPNCSKFNEEIVIHNFTVIVYMVVDVIMKSTPLNVDQNTRKEAIVISFLDLLSYHFTRERELQFYADKLFISIKYLSVCVKEVTGMAPRALIANTLLDEAKLMLINTELNISIIADQLNFSDQYAFGKFFKKHTNLSPRNFRKNIASTNTI
;
A
#
# COMPACT_ATOMS: atom_id res chain seq x y z
N MET A 1 3.42 0.71 -11.86
CA MET A 1 3.95 -0.40 -12.66
C MET A 1 3.88 -1.67 -11.84
N LEU A 2 3.39 -2.79 -12.41
CA LEU A 2 3.32 -4.10 -11.79
C LEU A 2 4.55 -4.91 -12.19
N LYS A 3 5.23 -5.53 -11.23
CA LYS A 3 6.36 -6.44 -11.47
C LYS A 3 6.19 -7.70 -10.62
N ILE A 4 6.60 -8.81 -11.16
CA ILE A 4 6.64 -10.09 -10.45
C ILE A 4 8.01 -10.72 -10.58
N PHE A 5 8.48 -11.28 -9.50
CA PHE A 5 9.78 -11.94 -9.41
C PHE A 5 9.62 -13.29 -8.72
N ASP A 6 10.39 -14.25 -9.16
CA ASP A 6 10.57 -15.53 -8.48
C ASP A 6 11.66 -15.43 -7.38
N GLU A 7 11.89 -16.52 -6.65
CA GLU A 7 12.87 -16.61 -5.57
C GLU A 7 14.29 -16.27 -5.97
N LYS A 8 14.64 -16.44 -7.26
CA LYS A 8 16.00 -16.21 -7.76
C LYS A 8 16.47 -14.79 -7.53
N ILE A 9 15.54 -13.82 -7.55
CA ILE A 9 15.91 -12.42 -7.29
C ILE A 9 16.44 -12.20 -5.86
N ILE A 10 15.93 -12.98 -4.88
CA ILE A 10 16.45 -12.91 -3.50
C ILE A 10 17.81 -13.58 -3.43
N MET A 11 17.94 -14.77 -4.05
CA MET A 11 19.19 -15.52 -4.03
C MET A 11 20.30 -14.78 -4.76
N ASP A 12 19.97 -14.05 -5.84
CA ASP A 12 20.96 -13.31 -6.65
C ASP A 12 21.28 -11.90 -6.11
N LYS A 13 20.29 -11.23 -5.51
CA LYS A 13 20.39 -9.80 -5.13
C LYS A 13 20.13 -9.53 -3.66
N GLY A 14 19.62 -10.50 -2.92
CA GLY A 14 19.36 -10.35 -1.49
C GLY A 14 20.70 -10.39 -0.73
N VAL A 15 21.09 -9.28 -0.15
CA VAL A 15 22.24 -9.25 0.75
C VAL A 15 21.74 -9.54 2.17
N GLU A 16 22.15 -10.69 2.71
CA GLU A 16 21.87 -11.01 4.12
C GLU A 16 22.44 -9.93 5.03
N GLY A 17 21.62 -9.48 5.96
CA GLY A 17 22.03 -8.44 6.90
C GLY A 17 21.79 -7.00 6.42
N GLU A 18 21.46 -6.76 5.16
CA GLU A 18 21.17 -5.43 4.65
C GLU A 18 19.75 -4.99 5.06
N LEU A 19 19.67 -3.73 5.49
CA LEU A 19 18.40 -3.11 5.86
C LEU A 19 17.77 -2.46 4.62
N VAL A 20 16.65 -3.00 4.18
CA VAL A 20 15.94 -2.56 2.96
C VAL A 20 14.60 -1.92 3.31
N ARG A 21 14.32 -0.80 2.69
CA ARG A 21 12.99 -0.19 2.67
C ARG A 21 12.40 -0.35 1.27
N PRO A 22 11.32 -1.11 1.11
CA PRO A 22 10.68 -1.26 -0.19
C PRO A 22 10.23 0.11 -0.73
N SER A 23 10.47 0.38 -2.01
CA SER A 23 9.97 1.58 -2.66
C SER A 23 8.47 1.49 -3.02
N GLN A 24 7.94 0.28 -3.01
CA GLN A 24 6.56 -0.04 -3.39
C GLN A 24 5.98 -1.10 -2.47
N SER A 25 4.66 -1.21 -2.43
CA SER A 25 4.00 -2.34 -1.75
C SER A 25 4.32 -3.65 -2.46
N CYS A 26 4.45 -4.72 -1.68
CA CYS A 26 4.78 -6.04 -2.20
C CYS A 26 3.98 -7.13 -1.48
N PHE A 27 3.54 -8.14 -2.24
CA PHE A 27 3.09 -9.42 -1.71
C PHE A 27 4.18 -10.46 -1.92
N LEU A 28 4.41 -11.28 -0.92
CA LEU A 28 5.23 -12.47 -1.00
C LEU A 28 4.36 -13.69 -0.73
N LEU A 29 4.40 -14.65 -1.65
CA LEU A 29 3.80 -15.97 -1.51
C LEU A 29 4.90 -17.01 -1.43
N ILE A 30 4.88 -17.87 -0.41
CA ILE A 30 5.88 -18.93 -0.20
C ILE A 30 5.21 -20.28 -0.43
N GLN A 31 5.65 -21.01 -1.46
CA GLN A 31 5.18 -22.36 -1.75
C GLN A 31 5.98 -23.42 -0.99
N ASN A 32 7.31 -23.26 -0.93
CA ASN A 32 8.23 -24.16 -0.26
C ASN A 32 9.35 -23.40 0.41
N GLY A 33 10.03 -24.01 1.38
CA GLY A 33 11.12 -23.42 2.09
C GLY A 33 10.71 -22.37 3.14
N THR A 34 11.70 -21.63 3.60
CA THR A 34 11.54 -20.60 4.64
C THR A 34 12.29 -19.34 4.31
N ILE A 35 11.77 -18.21 4.77
CA ILE A 35 12.47 -16.93 4.77
C ILE A 35 12.41 -16.32 6.18
N GLU A 36 13.56 -15.92 6.70
CA GLU A 36 13.67 -15.21 7.97
C GLU A 36 13.93 -13.72 7.72
N LEU A 37 13.05 -12.89 8.23
CA LEU A 37 13.13 -11.44 8.13
C LEU A 37 13.10 -10.79 9.51
N GLU A 38 13.87 -9.72 9.65
CA GLU A 38 13.71 -8.80 10.76
C GLU A 38 12.87 -7.60 10.30
N VAL A 39 11.77 -7.35 10.99
CA VAL A 39 10.84 -6.26 10.72
C VAL A 39 10.73 -5.40 11.97
N ASN A 40 11.16 -4.14 11.89
CA ASN A 40 11.20 -3.23 13.04
C ASN A 40 11.91 -3.88 14.26
N SER A 41 13.09 -4.50 14.05
CA SER A 41 13.90 -5.18 15.07
C SER A 41 13.27 -6.45 15.67
N VAL A 42 12.21 -6.98 15.08
CA VAL A 42 11.59 -8.24 15.47
C VAL A 42 11.85 -9.30 14.39
N ARG A 43 12.56 -10.36 14.73
CA ARG A 43 12.80 -11.49 13.82
C ARG A 43 11.57 -12.37 13.71
N ARG A 44 11.26 -12.78 12.48
CA ARG A 44 10.15 -13.67 12.15
C ARG A 44 10.52 -14.60 11.01
N THR A 45 10.18 -15.87 11.15
CA THR A 45 10.33 -16.87 10.09
C THR A 45 8.98 -17.07 9.41
N TYR A 46 8.98 -17.01 8.10
CA TYR A 46 7.83 -17.28 7.24
C TYR A 46 8.10 -18.57 6.47
N GLN A 47 7.09 -19.41 6.37
CA GLN A 47 7.20 -20.75 5.78
C GLN A 47 6.11 -20.98 4.74
N SER A 48 6.06 -22.19 4.18
CA SER A 48 5.08 -22.58 3.15
C SER A 48 3.65 -22.22 3.50
N SER A 49 2.85 -21.90 2.48
CA SER A 49 1.47 -21.43 2.56
C SER A 49 1.29 -20.07 3.27
N ALA A 50 2.35 -19.26 3.35
CA ALA A 50 2.27 -17.91 3.87
C ALA A 50 2.06 -16.88 2.76
N LEU A 51 1.18 -15.93 3.04
CA LEU A 51 1.08 -14.64 2.37
C LEU A 51 1.72 -13.59 3.27
N VAL A 52 2.77 -12.92 2.82
CA VAL A 52 3.45 -11.85 3.56
C VAL A 52 3.26 -10.53 2.84
N LEU A 53 2.86 -9.50 3.58
CA LEU A 53 2.62 -8.17 3.04
C LEU A 53 3.77 -7.23 3.44
N PHE A 54 4.40 -6.61 2.45
CA PHE A 54 5.45 -5.63 2.66
C PHE A 54 4.91 -4.23 2.40
N SER A 55 5.19 -3.33 3.34
CA SER A 55 4.81 -1.92 3.27
C SER A 55 6.04 -1.03 3.06
N PRO A 56 5.97 0.00 2.21
CA PRO A 56 7.01 1.02 2.11
C PRO A 56 7.25 1.81 3.40
N MET A 57 6.36 1.67 4.37
CA MET A 57 6.45 2.35 5.66
C MET A 57 7.34 1.61 6.68
N LYS A 58 7.75 0.37 6.38
CA LYS A 58 8.53 -0.49 7.28
C LYS A 58 9.92 -0.76 6.74
N MET A 59 10.85 -1.03 7.64
CA MET A 59 12.20 -1.49 7.32
C MET A 59 12.25 -3.00 7.46
N TYR A 60 12.88 -3.65 6.51
CA TYR A 60 13.05 -5.11 6.47
C TYR A 60 14.51 -5.45 6.34
N LYS A 61 14.95 -6.49 7.02
CA LYS A 61 16.28 -7.04 6.91
C LYS A 61 16.18 -8.52 6.63
N LEU A 62 16.76 -8.96 5.53
CA LEU A 62 16.87 -10.39 5.23
C LEU A 62 17.90 -11.01 6.17
N ILE A 63 17.49 -12.00 6.94
CA ILE A 63 18.37 -12.73 7.85
C ILE A 63 18.83 -14.02 7.19
N HIS A 64 17.87 -14.78 6.63
CA HIS A 64 18.18 -16.05 5.99
C HIS A 64 17.06 -16.48 5.06
N CYS A 65 17.38 -17.23 4.02
CA CYS A 65 16.42 -17.99 3.23
C CYS A 65 16.94 -19.40 2.98
N SER A 66 16.04 -20.41 3.01
CA SER A 66 16.41 -21.78 2.76
C SER A 66 16.72 -22.02 1.27
N GLU A 67 17.59 -22.98 0.96
CA GLU A 67 17.99 -23.30 -0.42
C GLU A 67 16.83 -23.82 -1.27
N ASP A 68 15.81 -24.42 -0.65
CA ASP A 68 14.60 -24.93 -1.28
C ASP A 68 13.47 -23.91 -1.34
N LEU A 69 13.76 -22.61 -1.08
CA LEU A 69 12.77 -21.56 -1.17
C LEU A 69 12.17 -21.54 -2.57
N LYS A 70 10.82 -21.58 -2.62
CA LYS A 70 10.04 -21.36 -3.82
C LYS A 70 8.97 -20.30 -3.50
N ALA A 71 9.10 -19.14 -4.13
CA ALA A 71 8.32 -17.98 -3.77
C ALA A 71 8.09 -17.02 -4.94
N TYR A 72 7.02 -16.25 -4.87
CA TYR A 72 6.77 -15.12 -5.76
C TYR A 72 6.68 -13.82 -5.00
N PHE A 73 7.33 -12.79 -5.52
CA PHE A 73 7.23 -11.40 -5.09
C PHE A 73 6.45 -10.60 -6.12
N ILE A 74 5.35 -10.01 -5.71
CA ILE A 74 4.50 -9.18 -6.55
C ILE A 74 4.63 -7.74 -6.06
N LEU A 75 5.39 -6.93 -6.79
CA LEU A 75 5.56 -5.50 -6.52
C LEU A 75 4.54 -4.71 -7.32
N TYR A 76 3.86 -3.79 -6.67
CA TYR A 76 2.86 -2.95 -7.32
C TYR A 76 2.87 -1.53 -6.78
N ASN A 77 2.65 -0.58 -7.69
CA ASN A 77 2.40 0.80 -7.33
C ASN A 77 0.88 0.97 -7.14
N GLN A 78 0.47 1.40 -5.94
CA GLN A 78 -0.95 1.58 -5.60
C GLN A 78 -1.66 2.56 -6.54
N GLU A 79 -0.95 3.55 -7.10
CA GLU A 79 -1.54 4.53 -8.02
C GLU A 79 -1.77 3.97 -9.41
N ALA A 80 -0.80 3.21 -9.94
CA ALA A 80 -0.99 2.53 -11.21
C ALA A 80 -2.17 1.55 -11.19
N LEU A 81 -2.58 1.12 -9.98
CA LEU A 81 -3.76 0.31 -9.76
C LEU A 81 -5.05 1.13 -9.80
N LYS A 82 -5.07 2.32 -9.20
CA LYS A 82 -6.26 3.19 -9.18
C LYS A 82 -6.70 3.61 -10.58
N GLU A 83 -5.75 3.83 -11.49
CA GLU A 83 -6.03 4.26 -12.85
C GLU A 83 -6.48 3.13 -13.79
N ARG A 84 -5.96 1.93 -13.60
CA ARG A 84 -6.19 0.80 -14.51
C ARG A 84 -7.20 -0.22 -14.02
N ILE A 85 -7.31 -0.36 -12.72
CA ILE A 85 -8.28 -1.23 -12.09
C ILE A 85 -9.44 -0.35 -11.66
N ASN A 86 -10.48 -0.30 -12.48
CA ASN A 86 -11.78 0.28 -12.12
C ASN A 86 -12.48 -0.66 -11.10
N VAL A 87 -11.72 -1.12 -10.13
CA VAL A 87 -12.25 -1.79 -8.97
C VAL A 87 -12.83 -0.66 -8.15
N SER A 88 -14.12 -0.67 -8.02
CA SER A 88 -14.76 -0.18 -6.83
C SER A 88 -14.17 -0.99 -5.67
N PHE A 89 -12.92 -0.71 -5.32
CA PHE A 89 -12.38 -1.17 -4.04
C PHE A 89 -13.42 -0.69 -3.05
N ASN A 90 -14.19 -1.63 -2.53
CA ASN A 90 -15.01 -1.33 -1.39
C ASN A 90 -14.02 -0.67 -0.42
N LYS A 91 -14.25 0.62 -0.11
CA LYS A 91 -13.32 1.47 0.65
C LYS A 91 -12.95 0.89 1.99
N PHE A 92 -13.77 -0.04 2.49
CA PHE A 92 -13.49 -0.94 3.59
C PHE A 92 -12.20 -1.75 3.37
N SER A 93 -11.96 -2.23 2.16
CA SER A 93 -10.75 -2.98 1.81
C SER A 93 -9.48 -2.13 1.89
N VAL A 94 -9.58 -0.85 1.52
CA VAL A 94 -8.47 0.10 1.65
C VAL A 94 -8.18 0.41 3.13
N ILE A 95 -9.23 0.57 3.96
CA ILE A 95 -9.08 0.76 5.42
C ILE A 95 -8.42 -0.46 6.04
N GLN A 96 -8.86 -1.66 5.67
CA GLN A 96 -8.27 -2.91 6.15
C GLN A 96 -6.80 -3.03 5.73
N LEU A 97 -6.47 -2.69 4.48
CA LEU A 97 -5.08 -2.65 4.01
C LEU A 97 -4.25 -1.60 4.77
N MET A 98 -4.81 -0.43 5.06
CA MET A 98 -4.14 0.61 5.86
C MET A 98 -3.95 0.18 7.32
N ASN A 99 -4.92 -0.52 7.92
CA ASN A 99 -4.82 -1.04 9.29
C ASN A 99 -3.86 -2.24 9.40
N VAL A 100 -3.78 -3.07 8.36
CA VAL A 100 -2.81 -4.18 8.28
C VAL A 100 -1.37 -3.69 8.25
N GLU A 101 -1.13 -2.53 7.66
CA GLU A 101 0.20 -1.90 7.68
C GLU A 101 0.70 -1.65 9.11
N GLN A 102 -0.17 -1.60 10.11
CA GLN A 102 0.22 -1.31 11.49
C GLN A 102 0.45 -2.56 12.36
N SER A 103 -0.22 -3.69 12.14
CA SER A 103 -0.21 -4.79 13.11
C SER A 103 0.25 -6.16 12.59
N LYS A 104 -0.19 -6.60 11.43
CA LYS A 104 0.06 -7.97 10.96
C LYS A 104 0.77 -7.97 9.61
N VAL A 105 1.90 -8.67 9.52
CA VAL A 105 2.73 -8.72 8.31
C VAL A 105 2.47 -10.00 7.50
N SER A 106 1.93 -11.07 8.12
CA SER A 106 1.75 -12.34 7.44
C SER A 106 0.45 -13.05 7.81
N TYR A 107 -0.01 -13.86 6.88
CA TYR A 107 -1.22 -14.67 6.96
C TYR A 107 -0.91 -16.10 6.54
N SER A 108 -1.27 -17.09 7.35
CA SER A 108 -1.24 -18.48 6.96
C SER A 108 -2.52 -18.79 6.19
N LEU A 109 -2.39 -19.40 5.02
CA LEU A 109 -3.49 -19.76 4.15
C LEU A 109 -3.83 -21.24 4.30
N SER A 110 -5.10 -21.61 4.10
CA SER A 110 -5.44 -23.02 3.90
C SER A 110 -4.79 -23.53 2.60
N LYS A 111 -4.58 -24.84 2.49
CA LYS A 111 -3.99 -25.45 1.28
C LYS A 111 -4.77 -25.08 0.02
N GLU A 112 -6.09 -25.08 0.11
CA GLU A 112 -6.98 -24.71 -1.00
C GLU A 112 -6.83 -23.24 -1.40
N ALA A 113 -6.95 -22.32 -0.44
CA ALA A 113 -6.76 -20.90 -0.69
C ALA A 113 -5.38 -20.60 -1.24
N PHE A 114 -4.33 -21.21 -0.70
CA PHE A 114 -2.97 -21.05 -1.20
C PHE A 114 -2.82 -21.54 -2.65
N SER A 115 -3.40 -22.70 -2.99
CA SER A 115 -3.37 -23.21 -4.36
C SER A 115 -3.99 -22.25 -5.37
N HIS A 116 -5.11 -21.62 -5.03
CA HIS A 116 -5.73 -20.61 -5.88
C HIS A 116 -4.84 -19.35 -6.04
N PHE A 117 -4.26 -18.86 -4.95
CA PHE A 117 -3.30 -17.76 -5.02
C PHE A 117 -2.11 -18.08 -5.91
N TRP A 118 -1.52 -19.27 -5.68
CA TRP A 118 -0.33 -19.69 -6.40
C TRP A 118 -0.60 -19.80 -7.90
N ASN A 119 -1.65 -20.52 -8.30
CA ASN A 119 -2.00 -20.71 -9.70
C ASN A 119 -2.30 -19.38 -10.42
N THR A 120 -3.02 -18.45 -9.76
CA THR A 120 -3.28 -17.14 -10.35
C THR A 120 -1.99 -16.34 -10.48
N THR A 121 -1.08 -16.46 -9.51
CA THR A 121 0.23 -15.81 -9.54
C THR A 121 1.13 -16.38 -10.63
N GLU A 122 1.14 -17.69 -10.84
CA GLU A 122 1.86 -18.33 -11.95
C GLU A 122 1.34 -17.86 -13.32
N GLN A 123 0.03 -17.74 -13.48
CA GLN A 123 -0.56 -17.16 -14.69
C GLN A 123 -0.10 -15.72 -14.89
N LEU A 124 -0.20 -14.89 -13.85
CA LEU A 124 0.26 -13.50 -13.91
C LEU A 124 1.75 -13.41 -14.29
N TYR A 125 2.59 -14.26 -13.68
CA TYR A 125 4.02 -14.33 -13.98
C TYR A 125 4.28 -14.68 -15.44
N PHE A 126 3.57 -15.69 -15.96
CA PHE A 126 3.67 -16.12 -17.35
C PHE A 126 3.35 -14.99 -18.33
N TYR A 127 2.23 -14.28 -18.16
CA TYR A 127 1.82 -13.21 -19.06
C TYR A 127 2.72 -11.97 -18.96
N LEU A 128 3.26 -11.67 -17.78
CA LEU A 128 4.25 -10.59 -17.62
C LEU A 128 5.59 -10.90 -18.29
N LYS A 129 6.00 -12.17 -18.32
CA LYS A 129 7.24 -12.61 -18.98
C LYS A 129 7.08 -12.78 -20.49
N ASN A 130 5.87 -13.00 -20.99
CA ASN A 130 5.58 -13.26 -22.39
C ASN A 130 4.56 -12.23 -22.95
N PRO A 131 4.93 -10.94 -23.08
CA PRO A 131 3.97 -9.89 -23.43
C PRO A 131 3.31 -10.05 -24.79
N ASN A 132 3.92 -10.82 -25.69
CA ASN A 132 3.43 -11.06 -27.05
C ASN A 132 2.65 -12.37 -27.22
N CYS A 133 2.37 -13.12 -26.14
CA CYS A 133 1.68 -14.40 -26.23
C CYS A 133 0.17 -14.29 -26.51
N SER A 134 -0.41 -13.10 -26.29
CA SER A 134 -1.83 -12.83 -26.54
C SER A 134 -2.04 -11.39 -26.99
N LYS A 135 -3.04 -11.17 -27.87
CA LYS A 135 -3.52 -9.82 -28.22
C LYS A 135 -4.16 -9.09 -27.02
N PHE A 136 -4.64 -9.85 -26.04
CA PHE A 136 -5.28 -9.35 -24.81
C PHE A 136 -4.36 -9.45 -23.59
N ASN A 137 -3.04 -9.41 -23.82
CA ASN A 137 -2.07 -9.64 -22.76
C ASN A 137 -2.20 -8.63 -21.60
N GLU A 138 -2.39 -7.36 -21.92
CA GLU A 138 -2.54 -6.31 -20.89
C GLU A 138 -3.81 -6.51 -20.06
N GLU A 139 -4.93 -6.83 -20.70
CA GLU A 139 -6.20 -7.11 -20.02
C GLU A 139 -6.09 -8.33 -19.12
N ILE A 140 -5.47 -9.41 -19.62
CA ILE A 140 -5.25 -10.63 -18.83
C ILE A 140 -4.38 -10.34 -17.60
N VAL A 141 -3.30 -9.58 -17.75
CA VAL A 141 -2.43 -9.16 -16.66
C VAL A 141 -3.21 -8.36 -15.61
N ILE A 142 -3.99 -7.37 -16.04
CA ILE A 142 -4.78 -6.51 -15.16
C ILE A 142 -5.83 -7.33 -14.40
N HIS A 143 -6.56 -8.22 -15.09
CA HIS A 143 -7.61 -9.03 -14.46
C HIS A 143 -7.03 -10.07 -13.48
N ASN A 144 -5.95 -10.77 -13.84
CA ASN A 144 -5.29 -11.69 -12.90
C ASN A 144 -4.79 -10.96 -11.65
N PHE A 145 -4.18 -9.79 -11.82
CA PHE A 145 -3.74 -9.00 -10.68
C PHE A 145 -4.92 -8.53 -9.82
N THR A 146 -6.03 -8.12 -10.45
CA THR A 146 -7.26 -7.75 -9.75
C THR A 146 -7.80 -8.91 -8.90
N VAL A 147 -7.81 -10.12 -9.44
CA VAL A 147 -8.20 -11.33 -8.68
C VAL A 147 -7.29 -11.53 -7.47
N ILE A 148 -5.97 -11.43 -7.63
CA ILE A 148 -5.01 -11.53 -6.52
C ILE A 148 -5.31 -10.50 -5.43
N VAL A 149 -5.58 -9.25 -5.80
CA VAL A 149 -5.91 -8.20 -4.84
C VAL A 149 -7.18 -8.52 -4.06
N TYR A 150 -8.24 -9.02 -4.72
CA TYR A 150 -9.45 -9.44 -4.01
C TYR A 150 -9.19 -10.62 -3.06
N MET A 151 -8.37 -11.58 -3.47
CA MET A 151 -7.98 -12.68 -2.59
C MET A 151 -7.22 -12.19 -1.36
N VAL A 152 -6.29 -11.23 -1.52
CA VAL A 152 -5.56 -10.61 -0.40
C VAL A 152 -6.53 -9.92 0.55
N VAL A 153 -7.47 -9.14 0.01
CA VAL A 153 -8.49 -8.46 0.82
C VAL A 153 -9.34 -9.46 1.60
N ASP A 154 -9.79 -10.53 0.95
CA ASP A 154 -10.60 -11.57 1.61
C ASP A 154 -9.85 -12.23 2.77
N VAL A 155 -8.56 -12.53 2.59
CA VAL A 155 -7.69 -13.08 3.66
C VAL A 155 -7.56 -12.11 4.82
N ILE A 156 -7.36 -10.83 4.55
CA ILE A 156 -7.28 -9.80 5.58
C ILE A 156 -8.59 -9.71 6.35
N MET A 157 -9.71 -9.65 5.64
CA MET A 157 -11.04 -9.56 6.25
C MET A 157 -11.36 -10.76 7.13
N LYS A 158 -11.05 -11.97 6.68
CA LYS A 158 -11.25 -13.21 7.47
C LYS A 158 -10.34 -13.30 8.68
N SER A 159 -9.16 -12.68 8.63
CA SER A 159 -8.16 -12.74 9.71
C SER A 159 -8.35 -11.68 10.77
N THR A 160 -9.15 -10.67 10.50
CA THR A 160 -9.49 -9.62 11.45
C THR A 160 -10.88 -9.95 12.01
N PRO A 161 -11.01 -10.33 13.30
CA PRO A 161 -12.33 -10.58 13.87
C PRO A 161 -13.09 -9.25 13.85
N LEU A 162 -13.91 -9.06 12.84
CA LEU A 162 -14.90 -8.01 12.81
C LEU A 162 -16.00 -8.46 13.79
N ASN A 163 -16.20 -7.72 14.85
CA ASN A 163 -17.46 -7.73 15.58
C ASN A 163 -18.54 -7.18 14.64
N VAL A 164 -19.10 -8.04 13.81
CA VAL A 164 -20.01 -7.71 12.69
C VAL A 164 -21.30 -7.06 13.18
N ASP A 165 -21.67 -7.26 14.45
CA ASP A 165 -23.01 -6.88 14.94
C ASP A 165 -23.14 -5.47 15.55
N GLN A 166 -22.06 -4.75 15.83
CA GLN A 166 -22.17 -3.41 16.45
C GLN A 166 -21.51 -2.26 15.69
N ASN A 167 -20.73 -2.51 14.63
CA ASN A 167 -19.91 -1.47 13.97
C ASN A 167 -20.36 -1.03 12.58
N THR A 168 -21.39 -1.62 12.00
CA THR A 168 -21.81 -1.36 10.61
C THR A 168 -22.03 0.13 10.30
N ARG A 169 -22.61 0.90 11.23
CA ARG A 169 -22.86 2.32 11.02
C ARG A 169 -21.59 3.18 11.09
N LYS A 170 -20.68 2.91 12.04
CA LYS A 170 -19.42 3.65 12.16
C LYS A 170 -18.50 3.36 10.99
N GLU A 171 -18.41 2.11 10.58
CA GLU A 171 -17.64 1.69 9.41
C GLU A 171 -18.17 2.33 8.12
N ALA A 172 -19.49 2.35 7.92
CA ALA A 172 -20.10 3.02 6.78
C ALA A 172 -19.79 4.53 6.74
N ILE A 173 -19.79 5.20 7.90
CA ILE A 173 -19.39 6.61 8.02
C ILE A 173 -17.93 6.79 7.63
N VAL A 174 -17.05 5.93 8.13
CA VAL A 174 -15.61 6.01 7.83
C VAL A 174 -15.34 5.73 6.36
N ILE A 175 -16.00 4.75 5.77
CA ILE A 175 -15.95 4.48 4.33
C ILE A 175 -16.34 5.73 3.54
N SER A 176 -17.48 6.34 3.88
CA SER A 176 -17.96 7.55 3.20
C SER A 176 -17.03 8.75 3.41
N PHE A 177 -16.42 8.87 4.61
CA PHE A 177 -15.40 9.89 4.88
C PHE A 177 -14.17 9.71 4.00
N LEU A 178 -13.64 8.49 3.89
CA LEU A 178 -12.46 8.21 3.06
C LEU A 178 -12.77 8.41 1.57
N ASP A 179 -14.01 8.18 1.18
CA ASP A 179 -14.47 8.46 -0.17
C ASP A 179 -14.41 9.95 -0.48
N LEU A 180 -15.06 10.74 0.35
CA LEU A 180 -15.01 12.18 0.22
C LEU A 180 -13.55 12.68 0.28
N LEU A 181 -12.73 12.11 1.18
CA LEU A 181 -11.32 12.45 1.30
C LEU A 181 -10.58 12.22 -0.02
N SER A 182 -10.78 11.10 -0.68
CA SER A 182 -10.09 10.76 -1.93
C SER A 182 -10.34 11.75 -3.07
N TYR A 183 -11.50 12.42 -3.07
CA TYR A 183 -11.85 13.42 -4.09
C TYR A 183 -11.56 14.86 -3.70
N HIS A 184 -11.47 15.13 -2.40
CA HIS A 184 -11.48 16.53 -1.92
C HIS A 184 -10.21 16.93 -1.15
N PHE A 185 -9.29 16.01 -0.81
CA PHE A 185 -8.15 16.25 0.08
C PHE A 185 -7.24 17.40 -0.34
N THR A 186 -7.13 17.70 -1.63
CA THR A 186 -6.31 18.81 -2.11
C THR A 186 -6.95 20.16 -1.82
N ARG A 187 -8.28 20.25 -1.89
CA ARG A 187 -9.03 21.49 -1.74
C ARG A 187 -9.60 21.69 -0.34
N GLU A 188 -10.11 20.60 0.25
CA GLU A 188 -10.84 20.61 1.50
C GLU A 188 -10.02 19.93 2.60
N ARG A 189 -9.49 20.72 3.52
CA ARG A 189 -8.64 20.24 4.63
C ARG A 189 -9.33 20.33 5.98
N GLU A 190 -10.43 21.06 6.06
CA GLU A 190 -11.19 21.24 7.29
C GLU A 190 -12.16 20.09 7.50
N LEU A 191 -12.11 19.53 8.72
CA LEU A 191 -12.95 18.40 9.09
C LEU A 191 -14.44 18.73 9.04
N GLN A 192 -14.78 19.99 9.17
CA GLN A 192 -16.16 20.49 9.07
C GLN A 192 -16.79 20.12 7.72
N PHE A 193 -16.08 20.33 6.61
CA PHE A 193 -16.56 20.00 5.28
C PHE A 193 -17.02 18.52 5.19
N TYR A 194 -16.21 17.60 5.70
CA TYR A 194 -16.53 16.18 5.66
C TYR A 194 -17.69 15.81 6.58
N ALA A 195 -17.73 16.43 7.76
CA ALA A 195 -18.82 16.22 8.72
C ALA A 195 -20.16 16.71 8.15
N ASP A 196 -20.19 17.88 7.51
CA ASP A 196 -21.37 18.44 6.88
C ASP A 196 -21.86 17.58 5.70
N LYS A 197 -20.94 17.11 4.86
CA LYS A 197 -21.26 16.20 3.75
C LYS A 197 -21.83 14.85 4.20
N LEU A 198 -21.46 14.41 5.40
CA LEU A 198 -21.95 13.16 5.99
C LEU A 198 -23.15 13.38 6.93
N PHE A 199 -23.62 14.61 7.07
CA PHE A 199 -24.74 14.97 7.96
C PHE A 199 -24.54 14.53 9.40
N ILE A 200 -23.31 14.66 9.93
CA ILE A 200 -22.94 14.30 11.29
C ILE A 200 -22.08 15.38 11.96
N SER A 201 -21.97 15.33 13.29
CA SER A 201 -21.07 16.26 13.99
C SER A 201 -19.60 15.90 13.80
N ILE A 202 -18.70 16.90 13.83
CA ILE A 202 -17.25 16.69 13.83
C ILE A 202 -16.81 15.73 14.94
N LYS A 203 -17.42 15.87 16.13
CA LYS A 203 -17.10 15.01 17.27
C LYS A 203 -17.41 13.54 16.96
N TYR A 204 -18.57 13.28 16.38
CA TYR A 204 -18.97 11.92 16.02
C TYR A 204 -18.12 11.35 14.90
N LEU A 205 -17.84 12.14 13.85
CA LEU A 205 -16.90 11.73 12.79
C LEU A 205 -15.52 11.39 13.38
N SER A 206 -15.01 12.21 14.29
CA SER A 206 -13.69 12.00 14.91
C SER A 206 -13.65 10.71 15.73
N VAL A 207 -14.72 10.39 16.45
CA VAL A 207 -14.84 9.15 17.20
C VAL A 207 -14.86 7.95 16.24
N CYS A 208 -15.74 7.97 15.23
CA CYS A 208 -15.86 6.88 14.26
C CYS A 208 -14.53 6.61 13.57
N VAL A 209 -13.89 7.67 13.02
CA VAL A 209 -12.63 7.52 12.29
C VAL A 209 -11.54 6.99 13.21
N LYS A 210 -11.40 7.51 14.42
CA LYS A 210 -10.35 7.05 15.36
C LYS A 210 -10.56 5.61 15.82
N GLU A 211 -11.80 5.21 16.10
CA GLU A 211 -12.10 3.84 16.51
C GLU A 211 -11.87 2.83 15.39
N VAL A 212 -12.26 3.16 14.16
CA VAL A 212 -12.16 2.23 13.01
C VAL A 212 -10.75 2.20 12.42
N THR A 213 -10.08 3.36 12.31
CA THR A 213 -8.77 3.45 11.64
C THR A 213 -7.58 3.51 12.61
N GLY A 214 -7.81 3.70 13.90
CA GLY A 214 -6.75 3.98 14.88
C GLY A 214 -6.16 5.40 14.78
N MET A 215 -6.53 6.19 13.77
CA MET A 215 -5.96 7.50 13.48
C MET A 215 -6.98 8.63 13.64
N ALA A 216 -6.51 9.80 14.03
CA ALA A 216 -7.36 11.00 14.00
C ALA A 216 -7.65 11.40 12.53
N PRO A 217 -8.89 11.86 12.20
CA PRO A 217 -9.24 12.20 10.82
C PRO A 217 -8.37 13.33 10.24
N ARG A 218 -7.95 14.31 11.04
CA ARG A 218 -7.01 15.35 10.58
C ARG A 218 -5.64 14.77 10.18
N ALA A 219 -5.19 13.73 10.86
CA ALA A 219 -3.96 13.03 10.51
C ALA A 219 -4.11 12.27 9.17
N LEU A 220 -5.27 11.64 8.94
CA LEU A 220 -5.56 10.98 7.66
C LEU A 220 -5.58 11.99 6.51
N ILE A 221 -6.24 13.16 6.67
CA ILE A 221 -6.24 14.23 5.67
C ILE A 221 -4.80 14.70 5.37
N ALA A 222 -4.02 14.96 6.43
CA ALA A 222 -2.64 15.42 6.27
C ALA A 222 -1.74 14.35 5.61
N ASN A 223 -1.89 13.08 5.98
CA ASN A 223 -1.11 11.98 5.39
C ASN A 223 -1.46 11.77 3.91
N THR A 224 -2.75 11.80 3.55
CA THR A 224 -3.18 11.70 2.14
C THR A 224 -2.57 12.82 1.29
N LEU A 225 -2.62 14.06 1.79
CA LEU A 225 -2.02 15.21 1.11
C LEU A 225 -0.48 15.10 1.01
N LEU A 226 0.15 14.60 2.08
CA LEU A 226 1.61 14.38 2.11
C LEU A 226 2.05 13.31 1.14
N ASP A 227 1.31 12.23 1.03
CA ASP A 227 1.64 11.13 0.13
C ASP A 227 1.51 11.58 -1.32
N GLU A 228 0.48 12.32 -1.68
CA GLU A 228 0.35 12.96 -2.99
C GLU A 228 1.54 13.90 -3.28
N ALA A 229 1.89 14.75 -2.30
CA ALA A 229 3.04 15.64 -2.44
C ALA A 229 4.35 14.89 -2.70
N LYS A 230 4.58 13.78 -1.99
CA LYS A 230 5.76 12.92 -2.24
C LYS A 230 5.78 12.36 -3.64
N LEU A 231 4.63 11.89 -4.12
CA LEU A 231 4.49 11.31 -5.45
C LEU A 231 4.78 12.33 -6.54
N MET A 232 4.19 13.53 -6.43
CA MET A 232 4.46 14.62 -7.38
C MET A 232 5.94 15.02 -7.36
N LEU A 233 6.59 15.01 -6.18
CA LEU A 233 8.02 15.30 -6.06
C LEU A 233 8.91 14.21 -6.69
N ILE A 234 8.48 12.96 -6.72
CA ILE A 234 9.22 11.81 -7.25
C ILE A 234 9.03 11.68 -8.76
N ASN A 235 7.79 11.75 -9.21
CA ASN A 235 7.40 11.36 -10.57
C ASN A 235 7.44 12.49 -11.59
N THR A 236 7.67 13.72 -11.15
CA THR A 236 7.60 14.88 -12.04
C THR A 236 8.82 15.78 -11.92
N GLU A 237 9.22 16.38 -13.04
CA GLU A 237 10.16 17.49 -13.07
C GLU A 237 9.49 18.84 -12.76
N LEU A 238 8.23 18.83 -12.33
CA LEU A 238 7.49 20.04 -12.04
C LEU A 238 8.21 20.89 -11.00
N ASN A 239 8.16 22.20 -11.21
CA ASN A 239 8.65 23.15 -10.21
C ASN A 239 7.86 22.99 -8.91
N ILE A 240 8.52 23.17 -7.78
CA ILE A 240 7.91 23.08 -6.44
C ILE A 240 6.75 24.05 -6.28
N SER A 241 6.80 25.23 -6.94
CA SER A 241 5.70 26.18 -7.00
C SER A 241 4.45 25.59 -7.66
N ILE A 242 4.62 24.91 -8.79
CA ILE A 242 3.51 24.27 -9.52
C ILE A 242 2.89 23.15 -8.67
N ILE A 243 3.72 22.37 -7.98
CA ILE A 243 3.23 21.34 -7.05
C ILE A 243 2.42 21.97 -5.92
N ALA A 244 2.89 23.08 -5.35
CA ALA A 244 2.17 23.82 -4.33
C ALA A 244 0.78 24.28 -4.82
N ASP A 245 0.71 24.82 -6.03
CA ASP A 245 -0.54 25.27 -6.67
C ASP A 245 -1.49 24.10 -6.92
N GLN A 246 -1.00 22.99 -7.49
CA GLN A 246 -1.81 21.78 -7.74
C GLN A 246 -2.36 21.14 -6.46
N LEU A 247 -1.59 21.22 -5.38
CA LEU A 247 -2.01 20.79 -4.05
C LEU A 247 -2.82 21.86 -3.30
N ASN A 248 -3.17 22.97 -3.96
CA ASN A 248 -3.98 24.06 -3.40
C ASN A 248 -3.39 24.67 -2.12
N PHE A 249 -2.08 24.94 -2.09
CA PHE A 249 -1.44 25.77 -1.08
C PHE A 249 -1.43 27.23 -1.54
N SER A 250 -1.48 28.16 -0.60
CA SER A 250 -1.43 29.60 -0.89
C SER A 250 -0.17 30.01 -1.64
N ASP A 251 0.93 29.32 -1.38
CA ASP A 251 2.23 29.56 -1.99
C ASP A 251 3.21 28.40 -1.71
N GLN A 252 4.36 28.46 -2.35
CA GLN A 252 5.44 27.49 -2.19
C GLN A 252 5.99 27.44 -0.75
N TYR A 253 5.93 28.55 0.00
CA TYR A 253 6.43 28.60 1.38
C TYR A 253 5.50 27.84 2.33
N ALA A 254 4.19 28.05 2.19
CA ALA A 254 3.17 27.32 2.96
C ALA A 254 3.28 25.80 2.70
N PHE A 255 3.44 25.40 1.43
CA PHE A 255 3.71 24.02 1.07
C PHE A 255 5.00 23.50 1.72
N GLY A 256 6.09 24.25 1.60
CA GLY A 256 7.39 23.87 2.18
C GLY A 256 7.33 23.68 3.70
N LYS A 257 6.61 24.55 4.41
CA LYS A 257 6.37 24.47 5.86
C LYS A 257 5.57 23.23 6.23
N PHE A 258 4.48 22.95 5.50
CA PHE A 258 3.68 21.74 5.69
C PHE A 258 4.52 20.49 5.47
N PHE A 259 5.21 20.38 4.35
CA PHE A 259 6.01 19.22 3.98
C PHE A 259 7.14 18.96 4.97
N LYS A 260 7.88 20.02 5.36
CA LYS A 260 8.97 19.91 6.35
C LYS A 260 8.46 19.49 7.72
N LYS A 261 7.29 19.96 8.15
CA LYS A 261 6.66 19.56 9.42
C LYS A 261 6.40 18.06 9.48
N HIS A 262 6.03 17.43 8.35
CA HIS A 262 5.63 16.03 8.31
C HIS A 262 6.76 15.06 7.90
N THR A 263 7.83 15.56 7.25
CA THR A 263 8.93 14.72 6.74
C THR A 263 10.29 15.04 7.34
N ASN A 264 10.41 16.14 8.09
CA ASN A 264 11.65 16.75 8.56
C ASN A 264 12.59 17.23 7.43
N LEU A 265 12.17 17.14 6.16
CA LEU A 265 12.92 17.55 4.98
C LEU A 265 12.17 18.65 4.21
N SER A 266 12.91 19.55 3.58
CA SER A 266 12.28 20.44 2.60
C SER A 266 11.90 19.66 1.33
N PRO A 267 10.87 20.08 0.56
CA PRO A 267 10.51 19.41 -0.71
C PRO A 267 11.71 19.27 -1.66
N ARG A 268 12.58 20.30 -1.73
CA ARG A 268 13.78 20.29 -2.55
C ARG A 268 14.80 19.23 -2.11
N ASN A 269 15.02 19.11 -0.80
CA ASN A 269 15.96 18.13 -0.25
C ASN A 269 15.40 16.71 -0.39
N PHE A 270 14.10 16.54 -0.20
CA PHE A 270 13.43 15.26 -0.43
C PHE A 270 13.61 14.78 -1.88
N ARG A 271 13.37 15.64 -2.87
CA ARG A 271 13.60 15.33 -4.30
C ARG A 271 15.07 14.97 -4.59
N LYS A 272 16.02 15.72 -4.03
CA LYS A 272 17.46 15.43 -4.22
C LYS A 272 17.85 14.08 -3.64
N ASN A 273 17.39 13.75 -2.44
CA ASN A 273 17.72 12.48 -1.79
C ASN A 273 17.23 11.27 -2.58
N ILE A 274 16.06 11.38 -3.23
CA ILE A 274 15.54 10.30 -4.07
C ILE A 274 16.31 10.19 -5.38
N ALA A 275 16.66 11.32 -6.02
CA ALA A 275 17.47 11.31 -7.23
C ALA A 275 18.83 10.65 -7.01
N SER A 276 19.46 10.87 -5.86
CA SER A 276 20.73 10.23 -5.50
C SER A 276 20.61 8.74 -5.16
N THR A 277 19.42 8.26 -4.79
CA THR A 277 19.19 6.83 -4.47
C THR A 277 18.83 6.01 -5.72
N ASN A 278 18.39 6.66 -6.79
CA ASN A 278 18.06 6.00 -8.08
C ASN A 278 19.23 5.91 -9.07
N THR A 279 20.44 6.33 -8.66
CA THR A 279 21.67 6.33 -9.50
C THR A 279 22.60 5.16 -9.16
N ILE A 280 22.11 4.12 -8.45
CA ILE A 280 22.87 2.89 -8.16
C ILE A 280 22.16 1.70 -8.80
#